data_bc9d8b4227942b95aa89ffdf776eda31
#
_entry.id   bc9d8b4227942b95aa89ffdf776eda31
#
_cell.length_a   1.000
_cell.length_b   1.000
_cell.length_c   1.000
_cell.angle_alpha   90.00
_cell.angle_beta   90.00
_cell.angle_gamma   90.00
#
_symmetry.space_group_name_H-M   'P 1'
#
loop_
_entity.id
_entity.type
_entity.pdbx_description
1 polymer ?
#
loop_
_entity_poly.entity_id
_entity_poly.type
_entity_poly.pdbx_seq_one_letter_code
_entity_poly.pdbx_strand_id
1 'polypeptide(L)'
;MKDYNKEFRIILLRYNDIFQVGYSHNINLDIIKKQIDDFLNSNNSSINNSYFTLYQEGKWGLDVYEQIYIDFLTQVKDNKKLDFRFMCMLYEHKCIMKDRMNILNDIYGIKPLYCEMDEIIRITECFKNLVLKYNITYDIKIINKFEGMFNELKKLEKEVYAKYLDNLNRH
;
A
#
# COMPACT_ATOMS: atom_id res chain seq x y z
N MET A 1 0.32 30.31 -7.59
CA MET A 1 0.01 28.85 -7.57
C MET A 1 1.10 28.16 -8.38
N LYS A 2 2.03 27.43 -7.72
CA LYS A 2 3.05 26.66 -8.44
C LYS A 2 2.35 25.51 -9.16
N ASP A 3 2.64 25.37 -10.43
CA ASP A 3 1.98 24.44 -11.33
C ASP A 3 2.56 23.02 -11.11
N TYR A 4 2.13 22.36 -10.01
CA TYR A 4 2.56 21.01 -9.63
C TYR A 4 2.29 19.96 -10.74
N ASN A 5 1.34 20.23 -11.64
CA ASN A 5 1.03 19.33 -12.74
C ASN A 5 2.13 19.26 -13.83
N LYS A 6 2.92 20.33 -14.02
CA LYS A 6 4.01 20.33 -15.00
C LYS A 6 5.22 19.52 -14.54
N GLU A 7 5.58 19.63 -13.25
CA GLU A 7 6.70 18.86 -12.68
C GLU A 7 6.40 17.36 -12.66
N PHE A 8 5.17 16.98 -12.33
CA PHE A 8 4.76 15.57 -12.33
C PHE A 8 4.74 14.95 -13.75
N ARG A 9 4.29 15.70 -14.75
CA ARG A 9 4.34 15.26 -16.16
C ARG A 9 5.76 15.07 -16.65
N ILE A 10 6.70 15.91 -16.26
CA ILE A 10 8.11 15.81 -16.66
C ILE A 10 8.76 14.56 -16.04
N ILE A 11 8.44 14.24 -14.79
CA ILE A 11 8.96 13.03 -14.10
C ILE A 11 8.41 11.77 -14.76
N LEU A 12 7.12 11.71 -15.11
CA LEU A 12 6.51 10.57 -15.80
C LEU A 12 7.08 10.38 -17.22
N LEU A 13 7.28 11.44 -17.98
CA LEU A 13 7.86 11.37 -19.31
C LEU A 13 9.32 10.90 -19.27
N ARG A 14 10.12 11.41 -18.32
CA ARG A 14 11.49 10.93 -18.13
C ARG A 14 11.55 9.47 -17.70
N TYR A 15 10.63 9.00 -16.89
CA TYR A 15 10.55 7.60 -16.49
C TYR A 15 10.19 6.71 -17.68
N ASN A 16 9.24 7.11 -18.50
CA ASN A 16 8.91 6.40 -19.75
C ASN A 16 10.04 6.46 -20.79
N ASP A 17 10.74 7.59 -20.93
CA ASP A 17 11.88 7.72 -21.81
C ASP A 17 13.06 6.84 -21.40
N ILE A 18 13.30 6.68 -20.10
CA ILE A 18 14.32 5.77 -19.54
C ILE A 18 13.99 4.31 -19.85
N PHE A 19 12.71 3.90 -19.80
CA PHE A 19 12.28 2.54 -20.18
C PHE A 19 12.37 2.28 -21.69
N GLN A 20 12.18 3.27 -22.54
CA GLN A 20 12.30 3.14 -24.01
C GLN A 20 13.74 3.09 -24.49
N VAL A 21 14.71 3.58 -23.74
CA VAL A 21 16.14 3.67 -24.14
C VAL A 21 16.95 2.42 -23.77
N GLY A 22 16.30 1.31 -23.36
CA GLY A 22 16.98 0.03 -23.18
C GLY A 22 17.96 -0.04 -22.00
N TYR A 23 17.81 0.81 -21.00
CA TYR A 23 18.53 0.64 -19.74
C TYR A 23 17.99 -0.60 -19.02
N SER A 24 18.77 -1.66 -18.98
CA SER A 24 18.51 -2.79 -18.08
C SER A 24 18.77 -2.33 -16.65
N HIS A 25 17.71 -1.93 -15.95
CA HIS A 25 17.81 -1.77 -14.49
C HIS A 25 17.87 -3.17 -13.89
N ASN A 26 19.02 -3.52 -13.34
CA ASN A 26 19.12 -4.71 -12.53
C ASN A 26 18.20 -4.55 -11.32
N ILE A 27 17.13 -5.32 -11.28
CA ILE A 27 16.23 -5.38 -10.13
C ILE A 27 17.01 -5.99 -8.97
N ASN A 28 17.20 -5.24 -7.90
CA ASN A 28 17.87 -5.73 -6.71
C ASN A 28 16.84 -6.46 -5.82
N LEU A 29 16.82 -7.79 -5.92
CA LEU A 29 15.92 -8.65 -5.14
C LEU A 29 16.11 -8.53 -3.64
N ASP A 30 17.34 -8.29 -3.15
CA ASP A 30 17.61 -8.17 -1.71
C ASP A 30 16.93 -6.95 -1.12
N ILE A 31 16.91 -5.84 -1.88
CA ILE A 31 16.17 -4.64 -1.47
C ILE A 31 14.67 -4.93 -1.40
N ILE A 32 14.12 -5.64 -2.38
CA ILE A 32 12.70 -5.99 -2.41
C ILE A 32 12.34 -6.92 -1.26
N LYS A 33 13.13 -7.98 -1.04
CA LYS A 33 12.95 -8.91 0.07
C LYS A 33 12.96 -8.17 1.41
N LYS A 34 13.93 -7.28 1.59
CA LYS A 34 14.02 -6.45 2.80
C LYS A 34 12.82 -5.52 2.98
N GLN A 35 12.32 -4.88 1.91
CA GLN A 35 11.15 -4.02 2.00
C GLN A 35 9.88 -4.79 2.39
N ILE A 36 9.71 -6.02 1.88
CA ILE A 36 8.60 -6.90 2.26
C ILE A 36 8.74 -7.33 3.72
N ASP A 37 9.94 -7.71 4.16
CA ASP A 37 10.22 -8.06 5.54
C ASP A 37 9.96 -6.88 6.51
N ASP A 38 10.45 -5.70 6.17
CA ASP A 38 10.18 -4.48 6.92
C ASP A 38 8.69 -4.17 7.02
N PHE A 39 7.93 -4.38 5.93
CA PHE A 39 6.47 -4.21 5.95
C PHE A 39 5.78 -5.21 6.89
N LEU A 40 6.17 -6.48 6.85
CA LEU A 40 5.62 -7.54 7.70
C LEU A 40 5.91 -7.34 9.18
N ASN A 41 7.10 -6.81 9.50
CA ASN A 41 7.57 -6.58 10.85
C ASN A 41 7.29 -5.15 11.35
N SER A 42 6.57 -4.34 10.58
CA SER A 42 6.26 -2.95 10.90
C SER A 42 7.50 -2.09 11.14
N ASN A 43 8.60 -2.39 10.46
CA ASN A 43 9.85 -1.65 10.52
C ASN A 43 9.84 -0.44 9.58
N ASN A 44 10.56 0.60 9.94
CA ASN A 44 10.76 1.77 9.09
C ASN A 44 11.86 1.51 8.04
N SER A 45 11.47 1.18 6.80
CA SER A 45 12.40 0.94 5.69
C SER A 45 13.23 2.18 5.32
N SER A 46 12.77 3.40 5.67
CA SER A 46 13.45 4.64 5.29
C SER A 46 14.73 4.91 6.10
N ILE A 47 14.88 4.31 7.29
CA ILE A 47 16.05 4.50 8.16
C ILE A 47 17.36 4.11 7.46
N ASN A 48 17.30 3.09 6.61
CA ASN A 48 18.46 2.55 5.91
C ASN A 48 18.62 3.09 4.48
N ASN A 49 17.75 4.04 4.08
CA ASN A 49 17.78 4.61 2.74
C ASN A 49 18.26 6.06 2.81
N SER A 50 19.51 6.31 2.41
CA SER A 50 20.15 7.63 2.45
C SER A 50 19.43 8.70 1.62
N TYR A 51 18.52 8.31 0.74
CA TYR A 51 17.73 9.23 -0.09
C TYR A 51 16.45 9.75 0.59
N PHE A 52 16.03 9.14 1.71
CA PHE A 52 14.82 9.51 2.42
C PHE A 52 15.12 9.74 3.89
N THR A 53 15.46 10.97 4.25
CA THR A 53 15.58 11.41 5.66
C THR A 53 14.21 11.73 6.26
N LEU A 54 13.21 10.92 6.01
CA LEU A 54 11.83 11.22 6.38
C LEU A 54 11.43 10.54 7.69
N TYR A 55 10.99 11.37 8.62
CA TYR A 55 10.20 11.08 9.82
C TYR A 55 10.55 9.79 10.58
N GLN A 56 11.21 9.98 11.71
CA GLN A 56 11.49 8.89 12.67
C GLN A 56 10.23 8.49 13.48
N GLU A 57 9.20 9.34 13.51
CA GLU A 57 7.97 9.13 14.25
C GLU A 57 6.85 8.68 13.32
N GLY A 58 6.17 7.57 13.68
CA GLY A 58 5.02 7.05 12.92
C GLY A 58 4.80 5.55 13.08
N LYS A 59 3.72 5.07 12.49
CA LYS A 59 3.44 3.64 12.33
C LYS A 59 3.83 3.21 10.92
N TRP A 60 4.39 2.00 10.81
CA TRP A 60 4.93 1.45 9.58
C TRP A 60 4.31 0.09 9.29
N GLY A 61 4.37 -0.33 8.04
CA GLY A 61 3.94 -1.66 7.63
C GLY A 61 2.50 -1.97 8.04
N LEU A 62 2.30 -3.12 8.67
CA LEU A 62 0.98 -3.60 9.08
C LEU A 62 0.37 -2.81 10.24
N ASP A 63 1.18 -2.07 11.03
CA ASP A 63 0.66 -1.30 12.17
C ASP A 63 0.03 0.03 11.76
N VAL A 64 0.18 0.44 10.50
CA VAL A 64 -0.50 1.61 9.93
C VAL A 64 -2.02 1.46 10.00
N TYR A 65 -2.55 0.24 9.88
CA TYR A 65 -4.00 -0.01 9.91
C TYR A 65 -4.64 0.35 11.24
N GLU A 66 -3.97 0.05 12.34
CA GLU A 66 -4.42 0.44 13.66
C GLU A 66 -4.48 1.96 13.80
N GLN A 67 -3.45 2.66 13.31
CA GLN A 67 -3.42 4.12 13.36
C GLN A 67 -4.53 4.75 12.51
N ILE A 68 -4.76 4.26 11.30
CA ILE A 68 -5.86 4.74 10.44
C ILE A 68 -7.21 4.55 11.14
N TYR A 69 -7.42 3.42 11.81
CA TYR A 69 -8.66 3.16 12.54
C TYR A 69 -8.85 4.14 13.71
N ILE A 70 -7.78 4.38 14.50
CA ILE A 70 -7.80 5.36 15.61
C ILE A 70 -8.11 6.78 15.08
N ASP A 71 -7.48 7.16 13.96
CA ASP A 71 -7.71 8.47 13.33
C ASP A 71 -9.16 8.61 12.85
N PHE A 72 -9.74 7.55 12.28
CA PHE A 72 -11.14 7.55 11.88
C PHE A 72 -12.08 7.68 13.09
N LEU A 73 -11.83 6.95 14.17
CA LEU A 73 -12.62 7.09 15.40
C LEU A 73 -12.55 8.51 15.96
N THR A 74 -11.39 9.13 15.91
CA THR A 74 -11.19 10.52 16.35
C THR A 74 -12.00 11.49 15.49
N GLN A 75 -11.93 11.34 14.15
CA GLN A 75 -12.71 12.18 13.22
C GLN A 75 -14.22 12.01 13.43
N VAL A 76 -14.69 10.78 13.65
CA VAL A 76 -16.10 10.49 13.94
C VAL A 76 -16.54 11.14 15.25
N LYS A 77 -15.73 11.05 16.31
CA LYS A 77 -16.01 11.67 17.62
C LYS A 77 -16.10 13.19 17.52
N ASP A 78 -15.31 13.78 16.64
CA ASP A 78 -15.32 15.22 16.36
C ASP A 78 -16.43 15.64 15.37
N ASN A 79 -17.33 14.74 14.96
CA ASN A 79 -18.35 14.94 13.93
C ASN A 79 -17.77 15.43 12.58
N LYS A 80 -16.56 15.00 12.26
CA LYS A 80 -15.88 15.31 11.00
C LYS A 80 -16.13 14.23 9.95
N LYS A 81 -15.99 14.61 8.69
CA LYS A 81 -15.89 13.64 7.59
C LYS A 81 -14.58 12.89 7.71
N LEU A 82 -14.59 11.61 7.38
CA LEU A 82 -13.39 10.80 7.28
C LEU A 82 -12.55 11.25 6.08
N ASP A 83 -11.22 11.24 6.23
CA ASP A 83 -10.34 11.57 5.12
C ASP A 83 -10.34 10.44 4.09
N PHE A 84 -11.12 10.66 3.03
CA PHE A 84 -11.27 9.70 1.93
C PHE A 84 -9.97 9.44 1.15
N ARG A 85 -9.03 10.40 1.17
CA ARG A 85 -7.76 10.30 0.44
C ARG A 85 -6.93 9.11 0.90
N PHE A 86 -6.90 8.83 2.20
CA PHE A 86 -6.20 7.67 2.75
C PHE A 86 -6.68 6.35 2.13
N MET A 87 -7.99 6.20 1.96
CA MET A 87 -8.53 4.97 1.41
C MET A 87 -8.31 4.85 -0.10
N CYS A 88 -8.31 5.98 -0.82
CA CYS A 88 -7.91 5.99 -2.23
C CYS A 88 -6.44 5.58 -2.37
N MET A 89 -5.54 6.19 -1.60
CA MET A 89 -4.12 5.87 -1.62
C MET A 89 -3.85 4.41 -1.25
N LEU A 90 -4.55 3.88 -0.24
CA LEU A 90 -4.42 2.48 0.16
C LEU A 90 -4.85 1.55 -0.97
N TYR A 91 -6.01 1.78 -1.57
CA TYR A 91 -6.50 1.00 -2.71
C TYR A 91 -5.52 1.02 -3.89
N GLU A 92 -5.09 2.21 -4.32
CA GLU A 92 -4.13 2.38 -5.42
C GLU A 92 -2.80 1.71 -5.12
N HIS A 93 -2.31 1.82 -3.87
CA HIS A 93 -1.10 1.13 -3.45
C HIS A 93 -1.21 -0.39 -3.61
N LYS A 94 -2.36 -1.01 -3.27
CA LYS A 94 -2.54 -2.46 -3.45
C LYS A 94 -2.61 -2.87 -4.91
N CYS A 95 -3.22 -2.06 -5.76
CA CYS A 95 -3.18 -2.27 -7.22
C CYS A 95 -1.73 -2.25 -7.74
N ILE A 96 -0.95 -1.22 -7.37
CA ILE A 96 0.46 -1.10 -7.77
C ILE A 96 1.30 -2.27 -7.24
N MET A 97 1.05 -2.72 -6.01
CA MET A 97 1.76 -3.87 -5.44
C MET A 97 1.47 -5.15 -6.21
N LYS A 98 0.22 -5.40 -6.61
CA LYS A 98 -0.13 -6.52 -7.49
C LYS A 98 0.65 -6.46 -8.80
N ASP A 99 0.70 -5.30 -9.45
CA ASP A 99 1.42 -5.13 -10.73
C ASP A 99 2.93 -5.37 -10.55
N ARG A 100 3.53 -4.87 -9.46
CA ARG A 100 4.94 -5.13 -9.14
C ARG A 100 5.22 -6.63 -8.91
N MET A 101 4.32 -7.33 -8.20
CA MET A 101 4.44 -8.78 -8.00
C MET A 101 4.35 -9.51 -9.34
N ASN A 102 3.46 -9.10 -10.24
CA ASN A 102 3.32 -9.70 -11.57
C ASN A 102 4.61 -9.55 -12.39
N ILE A 103 5.21 -8.36 -12.40
CA ILE A 103 6.49 -8.12 -13.09
C ILE A 103 7.59 -9.03 -12.54
N LEU A 104 7.69 -9.17 -11.22
CA LEU A 104 8.67 -10.06 -10.60
C LEU A 104 8.40 -11.53 -10.90
N ASN A 105 7.12 -11.93 -10.93
CA ASN A 105 6.73 -13.28 -11.30
C ASN A 105 7.16 -13.64 -12.73
N ASP A 106 6.97 -12.69 -13.66
CA ASP A 106 7.35 -12.87 -15.07
C ASP A 106 8.88 -12.95 -15.24
N ILE A 107 9.64 -12.13 -14.49
CA ILE A 107 11.10 -12.10 -14.60
C ILE A 107 11.75 -13.32 -13.95
N TYR A 108 11.26 -13.75 -12.78
CA TYR A 108 11.89 -14.79 -11.98
C TYR A 108 11.14 -16.12 -11.99
N GLY A 109 10.05 -16.26 -12.72
CA GLY A 109 9.25 -17.49 -12.77
C GLY A 109 8.59 -17.85 -11.44
N ILE A 110 8.30 -16.86 -10.60
CA ILE A 110 7.69 -17.05 -9.29
C ILE A 110 6.21 -17.42 -9.45
N LYS A 111 5.71 -18.31 -8.60
CA LYS A 111 4.29 -18.68 -8.63
C LYS A 111 3.40 -17.50 -8.26
N PRO A 112 2.49 -17.08 -9.16
CA PRO A 112 1.59 -15.94 -8.91
C PRO A 112 0.65 -16.18 -7.72
N LEU A 113 0.31 -15.08 -7.01
CA LEU A 113 -0.68 -15.03 -5.94
C LEU A 113 -1.86 -14.12 -6.35
N TYR A 114 -2.41 -14.34 -7.55
CA TYR A 114 -3.42 -13.46 -8.13
C TYR A 114 -4.70 -13.38 -7.30
N CYS A 115 -5.23 -14.55 -6.90
CA CYS A 115 -6.49 -14.60 -6.16
C CYS A 115 -6.38 -13.91 -4.80
N GLU A 116 -5.26 -14.12 -4.10
CA GLU A 116 -5.02 -13.53 -2.79
C GLU A 116 -4.85 -12.01 -2.90
N MET A 117 -4.15 -11.52 -3.93
CA MET A 117 -4.00 -10.08 -4.17
C MET A 117 -5.31 -9.43 -4.62
N ASP A 118 -6.13 -10.13 -5.42
CA ASP A 118 -7.45 -9.64 -5.81
C ASP A 118 -8.38 -9.47 -4.62
N GLU A 119 -8.30 -10.37 -3.64
CA GLU A 119 -9.07 -10.26 -2.41
C GLU A 119 -8.64 -9.05 -1.55
N ILE A 120 -7.32 -8.80 -1.43
CA ILE A 120 -6.79 -7.60 -0.77
C ILE A 120 -7.33 -6.32 -1.44
N ILE A 121 -7.28 -6.28 -2.78
CA ILE A 121 -7.78 -5.13 -3.56
C ILE A 121 -9.28 -4.96 -3.35
N ARG A 122 -10.07 -6.04 -3.38
CA ARG A 122 -11.51 -6.03 -3.15
C ARG A 122 -11.87 -5.48 -1.77
N ILE A 123 -11.14 -5.90 -0.72
CA ILE A 123 -11.37 -5.40 0.65
C ILE A 123 -11.07 -3.90 0.72
N THR A 124 -9.96 -3.44 0.14
CA THR A 124 -9.59 -2.02 0.16
C THR A 124 -10.53 -1.15 -0.67
N GLU A 125 -11.07 -1.67 -1.77
CA GLU A 125 -12.12 -1.01 -2.55
C GLU A 125 -13.43 -0.89 -1.75
N CYS A 126 -13.81 -1.95 -1.05
CA CYS A 126 -14.96 -1.93 -0.17
C CYS A 126 -14.81 -0.87 0.93
N PHE A 127 -13.64 -0.78 1.56
CA PHE A 127 -13.32 0.27 2.52
C PHE A 127 -13.51 1.67 1.94
N LYS A 128 -12.91 1.93 0.79
CA LYS A 128 -13.03 3.21 0.09
C LYS A 128 -14.50 3.60 -0.09
N ASN A 129 -15.33 2.66 -0.54
CA ASN A 129 -16.74 2.89 -0.78
C ASN A 129 -17.53 3.11 0.53
N LEU A 130 -17.16 2.40 1.61
CA LEU A 130 -17.79 2.58 2.93
C LEU A 130 -17.43 3.94 3.56
N VAL A 131 -16.19 4.41 3.42
CA VAL A 131 -15.80 5.74 3.88
C VAL A 131 -16.59 6.82 3.12
N LEU A 132 -16.72 6.67 1.79
CA LEU A 132 -17.53 7.58 0.99
C LEU A 132 -19.00 7.57 1.45
N LYS A 133 -19.58 6.39 1.67
CA LYS A 133 -20.94 6.23 2.18
C LYS A 133 -21.12 6.88 3.54
N TYR A 134 -20.18 6.65 4.48
CA TYR A 134 -20.21 7.32 5.78
C TYR A 134 -20.20 8.84 5.64
N ASN A 135 -19.34 9.39 4.81
CA ASN A 135 -19.25 10.84 4.59
C ASN A 135 -20.52 11.49 4.01
N ILE A 136 -21.41 10.68 3.43
CA ILE A 136 -22.72 11.14 2.92
C ILE A 136 -23.80 10.94 3.98
N THR A 137 -23.81 9.79 4.68
CA THR A 137 -24.93 9.37 5.53
C THR A 137 -24.70 9.61 7.01
N TYR A 138 -23.47 9.74 7.46
CA TYR A 138 -23.04 9.77 8.87
C TYR A 138 -23.55 8.57 9.69
N ASP A 139 -23.81 7.42 9.03
CA ASP A 139 -24.29 6.21 9.69
C ASP A 139 -23.14 5.54 10.47
N ILE A 140 -23.19 5.62 11.78
CA ILE A 140 -22.20 5.05 12.69
C ILE A 140 -22.04 3.53 12.56
N LYS A 141 -23.07 2.82 12.07
CA LYS A 141 -23.01 1.37 11.83
C LYS A 141 -21.96 1.00 10.81
N ILE A 142 -21.59 1.92 9.93
CA ILE A 142 -20.51 1.72 8.96
C ILE A 142 -19.17 1.64 9.69
N ILE A 143 -18.93 2.54 10.65
CA ILE A 143 -17.68 2.60 11.41
C ILE A 143 -17.47 1.34 12.25
N ASN A 144 -18.54 0.79 12.82
CA ASN A 144 -18.47 -0.44 13.62
C ASN A 144 -17.96 -1.67 12.83
N LYS A 145 -17.96 -1.60 11.49
CA LYS A 145 -17.42 -2.67 10.64
C LYS A 145 -15.92 -2.53 10.39
N PHE A 146 -15.37 -1.34 10.56
CA PHE A 146 -14.01 -1.03 10.14
C PHE A 146 -12.96 -1.82 10.90
N GLU A 147 -13.13 -2.00 12.21
CA GLU A 147 -12.19 -2.78 13.01
C GLU A 147 -12.02 -4.20 12.48
N GLY A 148 -13.15 -4.89 12.26
CA GLY A 148 -13.14 -6.25 11.71
C GLY A 148 -12.48 -6.31 10.33
N MET A 149 -12.80 -5.35 9.47
CA MET A 149 -12.23 -5.29 8.12
C MET A 149 -10.73 -4.98 8.14
N PHE A 150 -10.24 -4.08 9.00
CA PHE A 150 -8.80 -3.82 9.15
C PHE A 150 -8.06 -5.04 9.67
N ASN A 151 -8.63 -5.77 10.64
CA ASN A 151 -8.06 -7.00 11.15
C ASN A 151 -7.99 -8.08 10.07
N GLU A 152 -9.04 -8.23 9.27
CA GLU A 152 -9.07 -9.15 8.12
C GLU A 152 -8.01 -8.80 7.09
N LEU A 153 -7.92 -7.51 6.71
CA LEU A 153 -6.93 -7.03 5.76
C LEU A 153 -5.50 -7.26 6.27
N LYS A 154 -5.23 -6.89 7.53
CA LYS A 154 -3.92 -7.09 8.17
C LYS A 154 -3.51 -8.57 8.17
N LYS A 155 -4.44 -9.46 8.50
CA LYS A 155 -4.21 -10.91 8.51
C LYS A 155 -3.91 -11.43 7.10
N LEU A 156 -4.75 -11.08 6.13
CA LEU A 156 -4.60 -11.55 4.75
C LEU A 156 -3.28 -11.05 4.13
N GLU A 157 -2.94 -9.78 4.32
CA GLU A 157 -1.67 -9.24 3.83
C GLU A 157 -0.46 -9.92 4.47
N LYS A 158 -0.52 -10.16 5.78
CA LYS A 158 0.56 -10.89 6.46
C LYS A 158 0.78 -12.27 5.84
N GLU A 159 -0.29 -13.00 5.56
CA GLU A 159 -0.22 -14.33 4.94
C GLU A 159 0.32 -14.26 3.51
N VAL A 160 -0.20 -13.32 2.70
CA VAL A 160 0.18 -13.17 1.29
C VAL A 160 1.63 -12.73 1.14
N TYR A 161 2.05 -11.68 1.86
CA TYR A 161 3.42 -11.17 1.74
C TYR A 161 4.45 -12.12 2.34
N ALA A 162 4.12 -12.83 3.44
CA ALA A 162 5.01 -13.87 3.96
C ALA A 162 5.21 -15.02 2.96
N LYS A 163 4.12 -15.51 2.36
CA LYS A 163 4.18 -16.53 1.31
C LYS A 163 4.96 -16.05 0.08
N TYR A 164 4.79 -14.76 -0.28
CA TYR A 164 5.54 -14.20 -1.40
C TYR A 164 7.02 -14.05 -1.10
N LEU A 165 7.38 -13.61 0.10
CA LEU A 165 8.77 -13.53 0.56
C LEU A 165 9.44 -14.91 0.56
N ASP A 166 8.73 -15.93 1.01
CA ASP A 166 9.23 -17.32 0.96
C ASP A 166 9.49 -17.79 -0.48
N ASN A 167 8.61 -17.42 -1.42
CA ASN A 167 8.81 -17.73 -2.83
C ASN A 167 10.04 -16.99 -3.38
N LEU A 168 10.22 -15.71 -3.06
CA LEU A 168 11.38 -14.91 -3.46
C LEU A 168 12.69 -15.46 -2.88
N ASN A 169 12.68 -16.04 -1.68
CA ASN A 169 13.87 -16.58 -1.04
C ASN A 169 14.36 -17.90 -1.66
N ARG A 170 13.56 -18.52 -2.51
CA ARG A 170 13.94 -19.75 -3.25
C ARG A 170 14.64 -19.45 -4.59
N HIS A 171 14.67 -18.18 -4.97
CA HIS A 171 15.32 -17.65 -6.17
C HIS A 171 16.47 -16.73 -5.82
#